data_e63f21cf26df15d5dd73412ceda8147b
#
_entry.id   e63f21cf26df15d5dd73412ceda8147b
#
_cell.length_a   1.000
_cell.length_b   1.000
_cell.length_c   1.000
_cell.angle_alpha   90.00
_cell.angle_beta   90.00
_cell.angle_gamma   90.00
#
_symmetry.space_group_name_H-M   'P 1'
#
loop_
_entity.id
_entity.type
_entity.pdbx_description
1 polymer ?
#
loop_
_entity_poly.entity_id
_entity_poly.type
_entity_poly.pdbx_seq_one_letter_code
_entity_poly.pdbx_strand_id
1 'polypeptide(L)'
;YDFDLSHRFSEEDFGKIEAEMKKVAKENHLFTRKEVSRAEAKAFFESKKQTYKIGRLGDIPEGEAISFYTNGEFTDLCAGTHVKSTGEIKAFKLLRLAGAYHRGDEKNKMLQRIYGTAFATKEELEASLKAQEEALQRDHRKLGKELDLFLIDDEVGQGLVMWTPKGAIVRHEMQKFLLEELGKRGYEQVFTPHVGRLSLYKTSGHFPYYQESQYPPIIDRETLAKLSLEGCSCAELSNKIEKGEIEGYLLKPMNCPMHIRIYASRPRSYRDLPVRLAEFGTVYRWEQSGELNGMTRVRGFTQDDAHLFCTEEQVAQEVEGCLEMVRLVLVTLGIGDFRVRVGLRDPASDKYVGSKEGWDKAEAAVKEAAKKLGVKTSEEAGEAAFYGPKIDFVVKDVIGREWQLGTVQVDYNLPERFNLTYTGADNQKHRPVMIHRAPFGSLERFTGVLIEHYRGAFPVWLAPEQARFLPVNDQMIAYAEKCA
;
A
#
# COMPACT_ATOMS: atom_id res chain seq x y z
N TYR A 1 4.04 -10.42 22.66
CA TYR A 1 4.93 -10.04 23.75
C TYR A 1 6.34 -10.57 23.49
N ASP A 2 7.38 -9.76 23.80
CA ASP A 2 8.77 -10.10 23.50
C ASP A 2 9.51 -10.55 24.76
N PHE A 3 10.29 -11.62 24.63
CA PHE A 3 11.02 -12.24 25.74
C PHE A 3 12.52 -12.34 25.42
N ASP A 4 13.33 -11.97 26.41
CA ASP A 4 14.78 -12.23 26.44
C ASP A 4 15.08 -13.23 27.56
N LEU A 5 15.03 -14.48 27.23
CA LEU A 5 15.22 -15.59 28.17
C LEU A 5 16.23 -16.60 27.60
N SER A 6 16.92 -17.32 28.50
CA SER A 6 17.79 -18.45 28.14
C SER A 6 17.00 -19.65 27.62
N HIS A 7 15.76 -19.83 28.09
CA HIS A 7 14.85 -20.85 27.59
C HIS A 7 14.38 -20.45 26.18
N ARG A 8 14.46 -21.36 25.23
CA ARG A 8 13.87 -21.21 23.90
C ARG A 8 12.45 -21.75 23.92
N PHE A 9 11.49 -20.86 23.74
CA PHE A 9 10.10 -21.24 23.59
C PHE A 9 9.87 -22.10 22.35
N SER A 10 8.97 -23.05 22.48
CA SER A 10 8.38 -23.80 21.37
C SER A 10 6.84 -23.75 21.48
N GLU A 11 6.13 -24.18 20.46
CA GLU A 11 4.66 -24.27 20.52
C GLU A 11 4.17 -25.25 21.58
N GLU A 12 5.00 -26.21 22.01
CA GLU A 12 4.71 -27.15 23.10
C GLU A 12 4.55 -26.44 24.46
N ASP A 13 5.19 -25.26 24.62
CA ASP A 13 5.06 -24.46 25.84
C ASP A 13 3.70 -23.75 25.94
N PHE A 14 3.02 -23.53 24.79
CA PHE A 14 1.76 -22.79 24.76
C PHE A 14 0.69 -23.38 25.65
N GLY A 15 0.58 -24.71 25.70
CA GLY A 15 -0.38 -25.37 26.56
C GLY A 15 -0.21 -25.05 28.06
N LYS A 16 1.05 -24.98 28.52
CA LYS A 16 1.38 -24.63 29.89
C LYS A 16 1.12 -23.17 30.20
N ILE A 17 1.51 -22.28 29.27
CA ILE A 17 1.30 -20.83 29.40
C ILE A 17 -0.20 -20.52 29.40
N GLU A 18 -0.99 -21.09 28.48
CA GLU A 18 -2.45 -20.92 28.44
C GLU A 18 -3.15 -21.46 29.70
N ALA A 19 -2.65 -22.52 30.27
CA ALA A 19 -3.18 -23.07 31.56
C ALA A 19 -2.98 -22.06 32.69
N GLU A 20 -1.81 -21.44 32.78
CA GLU A 20 -1.53 -20.38 33.76
C GLU A 20 -2.34 -19.11 33.51
N MET A 21 -2.44 -18.66 32.25
CA MET A 21 -3.31 -17.54 31.87
C MET A 21 -4.77 -17.78 32.26
N LYS A 22 -5.27 -19.03 32.15
CA LYS A 22 -6.64 -19.39 32.57
C LYS A 22 -6.81 -19.29 34.10
N LYS A 23 -5.77 -19.60 34.90
CA LYS A 23 -5.81 -19.39 36.34
C LYS A 23 -5.91 -17.93 36.71
N VAL A 24 -5.02 -17.11 36.14
CA VAL A 24 -5.03 -15.64 36.34
C VAL A 24 -6.39 -15.03 35.93
N ALA A 25 -6.98 -15.48 34.82
CA ALA A 25 -8.31 -15.04 34.43
C ALA A 25 -9.40 -15.42 35.47
N LYS A 26 -9.33 -16.61 36.05
CA LYS A 26 -10.26 -17.07 37.11
C LYS A 26 -10.10 -16.31 38.41
N GLU A 27 -8.89 -15.86 38.74
CA GLU A 27 -8.60 -15.08 39.95
C GLU A 27 -9.23 -13.71 39.92
N ASN A 28 -9.65 -13.23 38.74
CA ASN A 28 -10.38 -12.00 38.52
C ASN A 28 -9.73 -10.75 39.13
N HIS A 29 -8.42 -10.62 38.96
CA HIS A 29 -7.67 -9.46 39.43
C HIS A 29 -8.10 -8.17 38.70
N LEU A 30 -8.29 -7.10 39.46
CA LEU A 30 -8.60 -5.77 38.91
C LEU A 30 -7.35 -5.19 38.22
N PHE A 31 -7.54 -4.55 37.09
CA PHE A 31 -6.52 -3.70 36.49
C PHE A 31 -6.59 -2.31 37.12
N THR A 32 -5.52 -1.91 37.78
CA THR A 32 -5.37 -0.58 38.36
C THR A 32 -4.36 0.23 37.59
N ARG A 33 -4.76 1.45 37.17
CA ARG A 33 -3.89 2.40 36.49
C ARG A 33 -3.32 3.38 37.50
N LYS A 34 -2.00 3.59 37.47
CA LYS A 34 -1.31 4.60 38.28
C LYS A 34 -0.40 5.41 37.39
N GLU A 35 -0.53 6.74 37.44
CA GLU A 35 0.45 7.63 36.83
C GLU A 35 1.65 7.78 37.76
N VAL A 36 2.83 7.74 37.17
CA VAL A 36 4.11 7.79 37.87
C VAL A 36 5.05 8.78 37.20
N SER A 37 5.99 9.30 37.97
CA SER A 37 7.07 10.11 37.39
C SER A 37 8.07 9.23 36.64
N ARG A 38 8.80 9.82 35.68
CA ARG A 38 9.86 9.13 34.93
C ARG A 38 10.93 8.54 35.88
N ALA A 39 11.25 9.23 36.96
CA ALA A 39 12.21 8.75 37.96
C ALA A 39 11.70 7.51 38.72
N GLU A 40 10.43 7.53 39.16
CA GLU A 40 9.78 6.36 39.79
C GLU A 40 9.71 5.16 38.85
N ALA A 41 9.30 5.40 37.58
CA ALA A 41 9.22 4.34 36.57
C ALA A 41 10.61 3.71 36.33
N LYS A 42 11.65 4.54 36.20
CA LYS A 42 13.02 4.06 36.01
C LYS A 42 13.49 3.22 37.20
N ALA A 43 13.34 3.74 38.42
CA ALA A 43 13.72 3.02 39.66
C ALA A 43 12.99 1.69 39.79
N PHE A 44 11.69 1.65 39.46
CA PHE A 44 10.91 0.41 39.46
C PHE A 44 11.49 -0.65 38.51
N PHE A 45 11.74 -0.28 37.23
CA PHE A 45 12.27 -1.23 36.25
C PHE A 45 13.72 -1.61 36.51
N GLU A 46 14.54 -0.75 37.10
CA GLU A 46 15.88 -1.06 37.59
C GLU A 46 15.82 -2.14 38.67
N SER A 47 14.92 -1.99 39.66
CA SER A 47 14.71 -3.00 40.71
C SER A 47 14.29 -4.37 40.20
N LYS A 48 13.56 -4.40 39.08
CA LYS A 48 13.09 -5.61 38.38
C LYS A 48 14.04 -6.09 37.28
N LYS A 49 15.19 -5.44 37.07
CA LYS A 49 16.18 -5.72 36.02
C LYS A 49 15.59 -5.72 34.60
N GLN A 50 14.60 -4.87 34.35
CA GLN A 50 13.85 -4.77 33.08
C GLN A 50 14.50 -3.74 32.15
N THR A 51 15.69 -4.02 31.63
CA THR A 51 16.49 -3.08 30.84
C THR A 51 15.77 -2.58 29.58
N TYR A 52 14.99 -3.43 28.91
CA TYR A 52 14.21 -3.04 27.73
C TYR A 52 13.11 -2.03 28.06
N LYS A 53 12.48 -2.12 29.24
CA LYS A 53 11.47 -1.16 29.69
C LYS A 53 12.10 0.19 30.01
N ILE A 54 13.31 0.19 30.57
CA ILE A 54 14.08 1.43 30.80
C ILE A 54 14.38 2.12 29.47
N GLY A 55 14.78 1.37 28.43
CA GLY A 55 14.96 1.92 27.10
C GLY A 55 13.68 2.53 26.52
N ARG A 56 12.51 1.87 26.75
CA ARG A 56 11.19 2.39 26.30
C ARG A 56 10.79 3.68 27.03
N LEU A 57 11.18 3.90 28.26
CA LEU A 57 10.94 5.18 28.94
C LEU A 57 11.61 6.35 28.23
N GLY A 58 12.74 6.12 27.57
CA GLY A 58 13.43 7.13 26.76
C GLY A 58 12.66 7.53 25.50
N ASP A 59 11.80 6.66 24.99
CA ASP A 59 11.00 6.89 23.77
C ASP A 59 9.74 7.73 24.04
N ILE A 60 9.33 7.89 25.31
CA ILE A 60 8.16 8.69 25.69
C ILE A 60 8.58 10.17 25.73
N PRO A 61 7.92 11.07 24.97
CA PRO A 61 8.22 12.50 24.98
C PRO A 61 8.17 13.13 26.38
N GLU A 62 8.91 14.22 26.56
CA GLU A 62 8.81 15.00 27.79
C GLU A 62 7.43 15.66 27.90
N GLY A 63 6.80 15.51 29.07
CA GLY A 63 5.47 16.06 29.32
C GLY A 63 4.32 15.07 29.08
N GLU A 64 4.57 13.93 28.45
CA GLU A 64 3.57 12.86 28.37
C GLU A 64 3.46 12.06 29.69
N ALA A 65 2.20 11.67 30.01
CA ALA A 65 1.91 10.89 31.21
C ALA A 65 2.46 9.47 31.10
N ILE A 66 3.27 9.06 32.07
CA ILE A 66 3.76 7.69 32.18
C ILE A 66 2.81 6.95 33.12
N SER A 67 2.21 5.86 32.65
CA SER A 67 1.29 5.06 33.45
C SER A 67 1.71 3.60 33.56
N PHE A 68 1.48 3.06 34.76
CA PHE A 68 1.55 1.65 35.09
C PHE A 68 0.16 1.05 35.13
N TYR A 69 0.06 -0.17 34.67
CA TYR A 69 -1.09 -1.03 34.89
C TYR A 69 -0.67 -2.23 35.73
N THR A 70 -1.39 -2.45 36.82
CA THR A 70 -1.14 -3.56 37.76
C THR A 70 -2.35 -4.48 37.78
N ASN A 71 -2.11 -5.78 37.72
CA ASN A 71 -3.09 -6.82 38.03
C ASN A 71 -2.41 -7.89 38.91
N GLY A 72 -2.97 -8.14 40.08
CA GLY A 72 -2.30 -8.99 41.06
C GLY A 72 -0.89 -8.51 41.40
N GLU A 73 0.11 -9.37 41.27
CA GLU A 73 1.52 -9.03 41.50
C GLU A 73 2.24 -8.47 40.24
N PHE A 74 1.59 -8.50 39.09
CA PHE A 74 2.18 -8.06 37.83
C PHE A 74 1.91 -6.58 37.58
N THR A 75 2.99 -5.82 37.34
CA THR A 75 2.92 -4.40 36.98
C THR A 75 3.76 -4.14 35.75
N ASP A 76 3.21 -3.44 34.76
CA ASP A 76 3.91 -3.08 33.53
C ASP A 76 3.59 -1.65 33.05
N LEU A 77 4.48 -1.14 32.21
CA LEU A 77 4.35 0.14 31.50
C LEU A 77 3.33 -0.02 30.39
N CYS A 78 2.24 0.75 30.45
CA CYS A 78 1.23 0.73 29.41
C CYS A 78 0.45 2.03 29.34
N ALA A 79 0.17 2.53 28.13
CA ALA A 79 -0.69 3.70 27.91
C ALA A 79 -2.19 3.40 28.10
N GLY A 80 -2.58 2.12 28.04
CA GLY A 80 -3.98 1.65 28.11
C GLY A 80 -4.56 1.49 26.70
N THR A 81 -5.84 1.15 26.51
CA THR A 81 -6.81 0.84 27.58
C THR A 81 -6.77 -0.63 27.97
N HIS A 82 -7.27 -0.99 29.15
CA HIS A 82 -7.40 -2.36 29.62
C HIS A 82 -8.86 -2.65 30.01
N VAL A 83 -9.23 -3.94 30.03
CA VAL A 83 -10.47 -4.42 30.68
C VAL A 83 -10.41 -4.11 32.18
N LYS A 84 -11.57 -4.10 32.85
CA LYS A 84 -11.62 -3.81 34.28
C LYS A 84 -10.94 -4.87 35.16
N SER A 85 -11.06 -6.14 34.75
CA SER A 85 -10.44 -7.26 35.46
C SER A 85 -10.02 -8.38 34.52
N THR A 86 -9.11 -9.23 34.98
CA THR A 86 -8.67 -10.41 34.22
C THR A 86 -9.82 -11.40 33.97
N GLY A 87 -10.87 -11.39 34.79
CA GLY A 87 -12.07 -12.20 34.62
C GLY A 87 -12.93 -11.86 33.40
N GLU A 88 -12.74 -10.68 32.81
CA GLU A 88 -13.39 -10.29 31.54
C GLU A 88 -12.75 -10.95 30.33
N ILE A 89 -11.50 -11.48 30.47
CA ILE A 89 -10.77 -12.17 29.39
C ILE A 89 -11.23 -13.62 29.36
N LYS A 90 -12.32 -13.90 28.65
CA LYS A 90 -12.99 -15.21 28.65
C LYS A 90 -12.43 -16.19 27.64
N ALA A 91 -11.99 -15.69 26.49
CA ALA A 91 -11.55 -16.49 25.36
C ALA A 91 -10.23 -15.94 24.80
N PHE A 92 -9.18 -16.72 24.84
CA PHE A 92 -7.87 -16.35 24.29
C PHE A 92 -7.14 -17.58 23.76
N LYS A 93 -6.19 -17.35 22.87
CA LYS A 93 -5.34 -18.37 22.27
C LYS A 93 -3.95 -17.82 21.98
N LEU A 94 -2.89 -18.56 22.29
CA LEU A 94 -1.55 -18.31 21.77
C LEU A 94 -1.46 -18.89 20.35
N LEU A 95 -0.95 -18.09 19.43
CA LEU A 95 -1.05 -18.40 17.99
C LEU A 95 0.25 -18.93 17.41
N ARG A 96 1.35 -18.22 17.65
CA ARG A 96 2.65 -18.56 17.07
C ARG A 96 3.80 -17.93 17.83
N LEU A 97 4.98 -18.49 17.58
CA LEU A 97 6.27 -17.97 18.03
C LEU A 97 7.04 -17.42 16.81
N ALA A 98 7.72 -16.29 16.98
CA ALA A 98 8.62 -15.74 15.97
C ALA A 98 9.83 -15.06 16.64
N GLY A 99 10.95 -14.98 15.91
CA GLY A 99 12.04 -14.07 16.23
C GLY A 99 11.63 -12.62 15.88
N ALA A 100 12.03 -11.66 16.71
CA ALA A 100 11.85 -10.26 16.43
C ALA A 100 13.05 -9.47 16.95
N TYR A 101 13.71 -8.70 16.08
CA TYR A 101 14.78 -7.82 16.53
C TYR A 101 14.24 -6.72 17.43
N HIS A 102 14.96 -6.44 18.51
CA HIS A 102 14.59 -5.35 19.41
C HIS A 102 14.49 -4.02 18.63
N ARG A 103 13.36 -3.31 18.75
CA ARG A 103 13.04 -2.07 18.00
C ARG A 103 12.99 -2.23 16.47
N GLY A 104 12.91 -3.45 15.97
CA GLY A 104 12.89 -3.70 14.51
C GLY A 104 14.22 -3.51 13.81
N ASP A 105 15.30 -3.26 14.52
CA ASP A 105 16.64 -3.08 13.97
C ASP A 105 17.41 -4.42 14.03
N GLU A 106 17.82 -4.93 12.86
CA GLU A 106 18.57 -6.19 12.72
C GLU A 106 19.92 -6.19 13.43
N LYS A 107 20.48 -5.02 13.75
CA LYS A 107 21.70 -4.85 14.53
C LYS A 107 21.49 -5.13 16.02
N ASN A 108 20.27 -5.09 16.48
CA ASN A 108 19.91 -5.36 17.86
C ASN A 108 19.68 -6.85 18.11
N LYS A 109 19.62 -7.23 19.41
CA LYS A 109 19.39 -8.60 19.82
C LYS A 109 18.03 -9.09 19.31
N MET A 110 18.00 -10.32 18.77
CA MET A 110 16.78 -11.02 18.42
C MET A 110 16.11 -11.56 19.70
N LEU A 111 14.86 -11.16 19.91
CA LEU A 111 14.00 -11.58 20.99
C LEU A 111 13.03 -12.66 20.53
N GLN A 112 12.47 -13.41 21.49
CA GLN A 112 11.42 -14.38 21.22
C GLN A 112 10.06 -13.72 21.36
N ARG A 113 9.27 -13.65 20.30
CA ARG A 113 7.95 -13.02 20.30
C ARG A 113 6.85 -14.05 20.27
N ILE A 114 6.00 -14.06 21.28
CA ILE A 114 4.77 -14.85 21.32
C ILE A 114 3.60 -13.98 20.87
N TYR A 115 2.86 -14.45 19.87
CA TYR A 115 1.63 -13.87 19.40
C TYR A 115 0.43 -14.58 20.00
N GLY A 116 -0.56 -13.83 20.42
CA GLY A 116 -1.82 -14.35 20.93
C GLY A 116 -2.97 -13.43 20.56
N THR A 117 -4.19 -13.92 20.74
CA THR A 117 -5.42 -13.16 20.54
C THR A 117 -6.41 -13.44 21.66
N ALA A 118 -7.32 -12.50 21.89
CA ALA A 118 -8.40 -12.64 22.89
C ALA A 118 -9.70 -12.02 22.36
N PHE A 119 -10.82 -12.63 22.74
CA PHE A 119 -12.17 -12.22 22.37
C PHE A 119 -13.10 -12.25 23.58
N ALA A 120 -14.26 -11.60 23.46
CA ALA A 120 -15.25 -11.57 24.52
C ALA A 120 -15.93 -12.95 24.74
N THR A 121 -16.07 -13.73 23.66
CA THR A 121 -16.69 -15.06 23.69
C THR A 121 -15.81 -16.13 23.01
N LYS A 122 -16.11 -17.40 23.33
CA LYS A 122 -15.43 -18.54 22.68
C LYS A 122 -15.80 -18.65 21.20
N GLU A 123 -17.05 -18.36 20.89
CA GLU A 123 -17.58 -18.39 19.51
C GLU A 123 -16.85 -17.39 18.62
N GLU A 124 -16.60 -16.19 19.13
CA GLU A 124 -15.83 -15.16 18.41
C GLU A 124 -14.36 -15.62 18.21
N LEU A 125 -13.75 -16.22 19.23
CA LEU A 125 -12.40 -16.77 19.12
C LEU A 125 -12.34 -17.89 18.07
N GLU A 126 -13.25 -18.87 18.13
CA GLU A 126 -13.31 -19.97 17.16
C GLU A 126 -13.53 -19.47 15.73
N ALA A 127 -14.43 -18.50 15.55
CA ALA A 127 -14.65 -17.85 14.25
C ALA A 127 -13.38 -17.14 13.73
N SER A 128 -12.65 -16.44 14.61
CA SER A 128 -11.39 -15.79 14.27
C SER A 128 -10.29 -16.79 13.91
N LEU A 129 -10.15 -17.88 14.66
CA LEU A 129 -9.17 -18.93 14.38
C LEU A 129 -9.47 -19.61 13.04
N LYS A 130 -10.74 -19.91 12.77
CA LYS A 130 -11.17 -20.47 11.48
C LYS A 130 -10.87 -19.51 10.32
N ALA A 131 -11.15 -18.22 10.50
CA ALA A 131 -10.84 -17.22 9.48
C ALA A 131 -9.32 -17.12 9.23
N GLN A 132 -8.48 -17.22 10.27
CA GLN A 132 -7.03 -17.24 10.12
C GLN A 132 -6.54 -18.50 9.38
N GLU A 133 -7.11 -19.65 9.67
CA GLU A 133 -6.79 -20.89 8.95
C GLU A 133 -7.20 -20.81 7.47
N GLU A 134 -8.39 -20.29 7.19
CA GLU A 134 -8.84 -20.03 5.82
C GLU A 134 -7.92 -19.02 5.11
N ALA A 135 -7.42 -18.00 5.82
CA ALA A 135 -6.46 -17.05 5.28
C ALA A 135 -5.17 -17.73 4.80
N LEU A 136 -4.62 -18.63 5.62
CA LEU A 136 -3.41 -19.37 5.28
C LEU A 136 -3.62 -20.29 4.06
N GLN A 137 -4.81 -20.90 3.95
CA GLN A 137 -5.16 -21.73 2.79
C GLN A 137 -5.36 -20.93 1.52
N ARG A 138 -5.78 -19.66 1.64
CA ARG A 138 -6.03 -18.74 0.52
C ARG A 138 -4.82 -17.88 0.15
N ASP A 139 -3.73 -17.94 0.93
CA ASP A 139 -2.55 -17.08 0.73
C ASP A 139 -2.07 -17.14 -0.71
N HIS A 140 -2.05 -15.97 -1.37
CA HIS A 140 -1.67 -15.83 -2.78
C HIS A 140 -0.25 -16.34 -3.07
N ARG A 141 0.66 -16.31 -2.07
CA ARG A 141 2.04 -16.81 -2.22
C ARG A 141 2.05 -18.33 -2.36
N LYS A 142 1.19 -19.01 -1.60
CA LYS A 142 1.01 -20.47 -1.66
C LYS A 142 0.28 -20.86 -2.95
N LEU A 143 -0.91 -20.31 -3.15
CA LEU A 143 -1.76 -20.63 -4.30
C LEU A 143 -1.10 -20.21 -5.62
N GLY A 144 -0.43 -19.06 -5.66
CA GLY A 144 0.27 -18.57 -6.83
C GLY A 144 1.40 -19.51 -7.27
N LYS A 145 2.12 -20.11 -6.31
CA LYS A 145 3.13 -21.13 -6.57
C LYS A 145 2.50 -22.45 -7.03
N GLU A 146 1.46 -22.94 -6.35
CA GLU A 146 0.76 -24.17 -6.70
C GLU A 146 0.12 -24.11 -8.10
N LEU A 147 -0.42 -22.95 -8.48
CA LEU A 147 -1.04 -22.69 -9.77
C LEU A 147 -0.05 -22.26 -10.85
N ASP A 148 1.21 -22.08 -10.50
CA ASP A 148 2.27 -21.61 -11.39
C ASP A 148 1.91 -20.27 -12.06
N LEU A 149 1.58 -19.25 -11.25
CA LEU A 149 1.17 -17.93 -11.74
C LEU A 149 2.30 -16.89 -11.71
N PHE A 150 3.18 -16.96 -10.72
CA PHE A 150 4.29 -16.04 -10.60
C PHE A 150 5.45 -16.62 -9.78
N LEU A 151 6.60 -15.99 -9.92
CA LEU A 151 7.83 -16.32 -9.23
C LEU A 151 8.46 -15.04 -8.65
N ILE A 152 8.98 -15.14 -7.43
CA ILE A 152 9.90 -14.16 -6.83
C ILE A 152 11.17 -14.93 -6.51
N ASP A 153 12.29 -14.48 -7.06
CA ASP A 153 13.58 -15.15 -6.97
C ASP A 153 14.63 -14.20 -6.36
N ASP A 154 15.46 -14.72 -5.46
CA ASP A 154 16.46 -13.92 -4.75
C ASP A 154 17.57 -13.37 -5.68
N GLU A 155 17.89 -14.10 -6.75
CA GLU A 155 18.89 -13.65 -7.73
C GLU A 155 18.37 -12.47 -8.57
N VAL A 156 17.06 -12.43 -8.84
CA VAL A 156 16.40 -11.30 -9.50
C VAL A 156 16.21 -10.14 -8.52
N GLY A 157 15.85 -10.46 -7.29
CA GLY A 157 15.66 -9.52 -6.19
C GLY A 157 14.29 -9.59 -5.56
N GLN A 158 14.28 -9.46 -4.25
CA GLN A 158 13.05 -9.46 -3.45
C GLN A 158 12.13 -8.30 -3.83
N GLY A 159 10.83 -8.60 -3.99
CA GLY A 159 9.82 -7.62 -4.41
C GLY A 159 9.80 -7.31 -5.91
N LEU A 160 10.54 -8.08 -6.74
CA LEU A 160 10.47 -8.04 -8.20
C LEU A 160 9.76 -9.30 -8.71
N VAL A 161 8.50 -9.14 -9.11
CA VAL A 161 7.63 -10.25 -9.51
C VAL A 161 7.89 -10.63 -10.97
N MET A 162 8.15 -11.91 -11.20
CA MET A 162 8.16 -12.49 -12.54
C MET A 162 6.87 -13.25 -12.78
N TRP A 163 6.19 -12.92 -13.87
CA TRP A 163 4.97 -13.60 -14.29
C TRP A 163 5.31 -14.84 -15.11
N THR A 164 4.82 -16.00 -14.69
CA THR A 164 4.93 -17.24 -15.47
C THR A 164 3.98 -17.22 -16.67
N PRO A 165 4.05 -18.16 -17.61
CA PRO A 165 3.13 -18.19 -18.74
C PRO A 165 1.64 -18.18 -18.33
N LYS A 166 1.26 -18.92 -17.27
CA LYS A 166 -0.12 -18.93 -16.77
C LYS A 166 -0.52 -17.59 -16.13
N GLY A 167 0.37 -17.01 -15.33
CA GLY A 167 0.12 -15.70 -14.76
C GLY A 167 0.07 -14.59 -15.80
N ALA A 168 0.87 -14.70 -16.86
CA ALA A 168 0.85 -13.78 -17.98
C ALA A 168 -0.51 -13.78 -18.71
N ILE A 169 -1.19 -14.94 -18.82
CA ILE A 169 -2.55 -15.02 -19.37
C ILE A 169 -3.52 -14.23 -18.49
N VAL A 170 -3.53 -14.48 -17.17
CA VAL A 170 -4.39 -13.74 -16.23
C VAL A 170 -4.16 -12.23 -16.35
N ARG A 171 -2.89 -11.80 -16.33
CA ARG A 171 -2.51 -10.42 -16.51
C ARG A 171 -2.99 -9.84 -17.83
N HIS A 172 -2.80 -10.58 -18.92
CA HIS A 172 -3.20 -10.17 -20.27
C HIS A 172 -4.72 -9.97 -20.39
N GLU A 173 -5.51 -10.91 -19.88
CA GLU A 173 -6.97 -10.79 -19.93
C GLU A 173 -7.50 -9.62 -19.10
N MET A 174 -6.90 -9.34 -17.92
CA MET A 174 -7.23 -8.13 -17.15
C MET A 174 -6.89 -6.84 -17.92
N GLN A 175 -5.71 -6.80 -18.56
CA GLN A 175 -5.30 -5.66 -19.37
C GLN A 175 -6.21 -5.46 -20.59
N LYS A 176 -6.53 -6.54 -21.31
CA LYS A 176 -7.44 -6.52 -22.46
C LYS A 176 -8.82 -6.00 -22.07
N PHE A 177 -9.41 -6.53 -21.01
CA PHE A 177 -10.69 -6.05 -20.48
C PHE A 177 -10.67 -4.54 -20.24
N LEU A 178 -9.67 -4.03 -19.54
CA LEU A 178 -9.60 -2.61 -19.23
C LEU A 178 -9.34 -1.75 -20.47
N LEU A 179 -8.46 -2.19 -21.39
CA LEU A 179 -8.20 -1.49 -22.65
C LEU A 179 -9.46 -1.32 -23.52
N GLU A 180 -10.29 -2.34 -23.59
CA GLU A 180 -11.57 -2.27 -24.30
C GLU A 180 -12.50 -1.23 -23.66
N GLU A 181 -12.58 -1.18 -22.33
CA GLU A 181 -13.39 -0.23 -21.59
C GLU A 181 -12.84 1.22 -21.68
N LEU A 182 -11.51 1.37 -21.72
CA LEU A 182 -10.84 2.65 -21.93
C LEU A 182 -11.14 3.20 -23.33
N GLY A 183 -11.04 2.36 -24.36
CA GLY A 183 -11.33 2.76 -25.74
C GLY A 183 -12.76 3.26 -25.93
N LYS A 184 -13.75 2.59 -25.31
CA LYS A 184 -15.17 3.02 -25.32
C LYS A 184 -15.38 4.41 -24.70
N ARG A 185 -14.49 4.85 -23.82
CA ARG A 185 -14.57 6.11 -23.07
C ARG A 185 -13.60 7.18 -23.57
N GLY A 186 -13.00 6.96 -24.74
CA GLY A 186 -12.14 7.95 -25.41
C GLY A 186 -10.79 8.18 -24.73
N TYR A 187 -10.24 7.17 -24.05
CA TYR A 187 -8.86 7.20 -23.59
C TYR A 187 -7.89 6.86 -24.70
N GLU A 188 -6.79 7.61 -24.77
CA GLU A 188 -5.68 7.37 -25.68
C GLU A 188 -4.56 6.61 -24.96
N GLN A 189 -4.15 5.46 -25.52
CA GLN A 189 -3.08 4.67 -24.96
C GLN A 189 -1.72 5.29 -25.26
N VAL A 190 -0.87 5.37 -24.24
CA VAL A 190 0.51 5.85 -24.34
C VAL A 190 1.48 4.86 -23.71
N PHE A 191 2.77 5.01 -24.04
CA PHE A 191 3.87 4.23 -23.45
C PHE A 191 4.98 5.18 -23.05
N THR A 192 5.47 5.06 -21.83
CA THR A 192 6.52 5.93 -21.31
C THR A 192 7.75 5.13 -20.86
N PRO A 193 8.96 5.69 -20.99
CA PRO A 193 10.18 4.99 -20.61
C PRO A 193 10.23 4.74 -19.09
N HIS A 194 10.99 3.70 -18.68
CA HIS A 194 11.16 3.32 -17.28
C HIS A 194 12.07 4.26 -16.49
N VAL A 195 12.92 5.02 -17.19
CA VAL A 195 13.85 5.97 -16.60
C VAL A 195 13.59 7.37 -17.13
N GLY A 196 13.77 8.38 -16.28
CA GLY A 196 13.67 9.78 -16.66
C GLY A 196 14.71 10.63 -15.97
N ARG A 197 15.00 11.82 -16.49
CA ARG A 197 15.95 12.74 -15.86
C ARG A 197 15.48 13.12 -14.45
N LEU A 198 16.41 13.22 -13.52
CA LEU A 198 16.14 13.60 -12.14
C LEU A 198 15.47 14.97 -12.05
N SER A 199 15.84 15.92 -12.92
CA SER A 199 15.22 17.25 -13.03
C SER A 199 13.70 17.18 -13.28
N LEU A 200 13.21 16.19 -14.03
CA LEU A 200 11.78 15.96 -14.22
C LEU A 200 11.06 15.69 -12.91
N TYR A 201 11.66 14.85 -12.04
CA TYR A 201 11.10 14.47 -10.75
C TYR A 201 11.27 15.57 -9.70
N LYS A 202 12.28 16.43 -9.82
CA LYS A 202 12.41 17.66 -9.02
C LYS A 202 11.31 18.64 -9.37
N THR A 203 11.04 18.86 -10.67
CA THR A 203 9.95 19.73 -11.13
C THR A 203 8.60 19.23 -10.59
N SER A 204 8.33 17.94 -10.64
CA SER A 204 7.08 17.37 -10.14
C SER A 204 6.99 17.32 -8.60
N GLY A 205 8.10 17.46 -7.88
CA GLY A 205 8.17 17.35 -6.42
C GLY A 205 8.27 15.93 -5.90
N HIS A 206 8.34 14.92 -6.77
CA HIS A 206 8.55 13.54 -6.31
C HIS A 206 9.94 13.35 -5.68
N PHE A 207 10.92 14.11 -6.12
CA PHE A 207 12.22 14.18 -5.49
C PHE A 207 12.43 15.61 -4.92
N PRO A 208 12.84 15.79 -3.65
CA PRO A 208 13.25 14.76 -2.69
C PRO A 208 12.11 14.20 -1.80
N TYR A 209 10.85 14.67 -1.91
CA TYR A 209 9.77 14.33 -0.95
C TYR A 209 9.50 12.82 -0.76
N TYR A 210 9.78 11.99 -1.77
CA TYR A 210 9.65 10.53 -1.70
C TYR A 210 11.00 9.80 -1.76
N GLN A 211 12.10 10.47 -1.40
CA GLN A 211 13.45 9.93 -1.54
C GLN A 211 13.64 8.58 -0.84
N GLU A 212 13.06 8.40 0.34
CA GLU A 212 13.15 7.16 1.12
C GLU A 212 12.50 5.96 0.42
N SER A 213 11.49 6.22 -0.42
CA SER A 213 10.76 5.20 -1.18
C SER A 213 11.20 5.14 -2.65
N GLN A 214 12.34 5.71 -3.02
CA GLN A 214 12.86 5.70 -4.38
C GLN A 214 14.16 4.90 -4.48
N TYR A 215 14.38 4.32 -5.64
CA TYR A 215 15.72 3.82 -5.96
C TYR A 215 16.68 4.98 -6.05
N PRO A 216 17.96 4.81 -5.64
CA PRO A 216 18.97 5.86 -5.77
C PRO A 216 19.10 6.34 -7.21
N PRO A 217 19.36 7.62 -7.45
CA PRO A 217 19.58 8.14 -8.80
C PRO A 217 20.76 7.43 -9.50
N ILE A 218 20.57 7.17 -10.78
CA ILE A 218 21.60 6.62 -11.67
C ILE A 218 22.44 7.78 -12.19
N ILE A 219 23.72 7.79 -11.85
CA ILE A 219 24.68 8.83 -12.25
C ILE A 219 25.63 8.25 -13.28
N ASP A 220 26.03 9.04 -14.27
CA ASP A 220 26.98 8.61 -15.30
C ASP A 220 28.38 8.36 -14.75
N ARG A 221 29.13 7.53 -15.46
CA ARG A 221 30.48 7.06 -15.02
C ARG A 221 31.50 8.19 -14.92
N GLU A 222 31.41 9.20 -15.79
CA GLU A 222 32.41 10.28 -15.82
C GLU A 222 32.23 11.18 -14.60
N THR A 223 30.99 11.50 -14.27
CA THR A 223 30.63 12.23 -13.04
C THR A 223 31.05 11.48 -11.79
N LEU A 224 30.77 10.16 -11.72
CA LEU A 224 31.19 9.32 -10.60
C LEU A 224 32.70 9.27 -10.45
N ALA A 225 33.43 9.15 -11.57
CA ALA A 225 34.92 9.13 -11.55
C ALA A 225 35.51 10.47 -11.04
N LYS A 226 34.94 11.61 -11.47
CA LYS A 226 35.36 12.94 -10.97
C LYS A 226 35.12 13.08 -9.48
N LEU A 227 33.93 12.70 -9.01
CA LEU A 227 33.57 12.75 -7.58
C LEU A 227 34.46 11.86 -6.72
N SER A 228 34.81 10.68 -7.24
CA SER A 228 35.76 9.77 -6.58
C SER A 228 37.16 10.37 -6.47
N LEU A 229 37.66 11.04 -7.52
CA LEU A 229 38.94 11.73 -7.49
C LEU A 229 38.96 12.94 -6.53
N GLU A 230 37.81 13.62 -6.39
CA GLU A 230 37.61 14.73 -5.44
C GLU A 230 37.48 14.25 -3.99
N GLY A 231 37.42 12.96 -3.74
CA GLY A 231 37.21 12.38 -2.41
C GLY A 231 35.80 12.66 -1.85
N CYS A 232 34.81 12.85 -2.74
CA CYS A 232 33.41 13.16 -2.38
C CYS A 232 32.79 12.06 -1.52
N SER A 233 32.32 12.42 -0.32
CA SER A 233 31.60 11.50 0.56
C SER A 233 30.17 11.22 0.05
N CYS A 234 29.54 10.14 0.52
CA CYS A 234 28.15 9.85 0.19
C CYS A 234 27.18 10.97 0.61
N ALA A 235 27.45 11.65 1.72
CA ALA A 235 26.65 12.78 2.19
C ALA A 235 26.80 14.00 1.26
N GLU A 236 28.03 14.31 0.81
CA GLU A 236 28.28 15.39 -0.15
C GLU A 236 27.67 15.08 -1.51
N LEU A 237 27.71 13.82 -1.95
CA LEU A 237 27.03 13.37 -3.17
C LEU A 237 25.53 13.60 -3.08
N SER A 238 24.90 13.20 -1.98
CA SER A 238 23.47 13.44 -1.75
C SER A 238 23.13 14.91 -1.81
N ASN A 239 23.89 15.76 -1.10
CA ASN A 239 23.70 17.20 -1.10
C ASN A 239 23.86 17.83 -2.51
N LYS A 240 24.87 17.41 -3.28
CA LYS A 240 25.09 17.90 -4.65
C LYS A 240 23.93 17.48 -5.58
N ILE A 241 23.41 16.27 -5.41
CA ILE A 241 22.22 15.79 -6.13
C ILE A 241 20.99 16.63 -5.77
N GLU A 242 20.74 16.88 -4.50
CA GLU A 242 19.61 17.69 -4.02
C GLU A 242 19.65 19.11 -4.55
N LYS A 243 20.82 19.76 -4.49
CA LYS A 243 21.03 21.11 -5.02
C LYS A 243 20.97 21.21 -6.55
N GLY A 244 20.99 20.08 -7.25
CA GLY A 244 21.00 20.07 -8.72
C GLY A 244 22.36 20.33 -9.35
N GLU A 245 23.43 20.26 -8.59
CA GLU A 245 24.81 20.37 -9.08
C GLU A 245 25.20 19.12 -9.86
N ILE A 246 24.55 17.99 -9.59
CA ILE A 246 24.70 16.72 -10.30
C ILE A 246 23.35 16.35 -10.90
N GLU A 247 23.34 16.16 -12.21
CA GLU A 247 22.21 15.60 -12.94
C GLU A 247 22.33 14.07 -12.98
N GLY A 248 21.19 13.37 -13.14
CA GLY A 248 21.15 11.92 -13.20
C GLY A 248 19.82 11.45 -13.77
N TYR A 249 19.63 10.14 -13.72
CA TYR A 249 18.38 9.50 -14.08
C TYR A 249 17.78 8.78 -12.87
N LEU A 250 16.47 8.67 -12.87
CA LEU A 250 15.72 7.96 -11.83
C LEU A 250 14.84 6.89 -12.47
N LEU A 251 14.77 5.70 -11.88
CA LEU A 251 13.69 4.78 -12.15
C LEU A 251 12.37 5.44 -11.75
N LYS A 252 11.41 5.50 -12.66
CA LYS A 252 10.17 6.25 -12.42
C LYS A 252 9.39 5.69 -11.22
N PRO A 253 9.13 6.49 -10.18
CA PRO A 253 8.29 6.09 -9.06
C PRO A 253 6.80 6.26 -9.36
N MET A 254 6.48 7.07 -10.39
CA MET A 254 5.13 7.40 -10.87
C MET A 254 5.18 7.77 -12.35
N ASN A 255 4.04 7.62 -13.05
CA ASN A 255 3.92 7.88 -14.50
C ASN A 255 3.53 9.33 -14.81
N CYS A 256 2.90 10.04 -13.86
CA CYS A 256 2.32 11.36 -14.06
C CYS A 256 3.28 12.40 -14.70
N PRO A 257 4.58 12.55 -14.32
CA PRO A 257 5.44 13.54 -14.95
C PRO A 257 5.65 13.32 -16.45
N MET A 258 5.63 12.06 -16.90
CA MET A 258 5.80 11.73 -18.30
C MET A 258 4.53 11.98 -19.10
N HIS A 259 3.34 11.66 -18.58
CA HIS A 259 2.06 12.02 -19.22
C HIS A 259 1.90 13.54 -19.33
N ILE A 260 2.33 14.29 -18.31
CA ILE A 260 2.38 15.76 -18.37
C ILE A 260 3.25 16.22 -19.54
N ARG A 261 4.41 15.61 -19.78
CA ARG A 261 5.27 15.95 -20.92
C ARG A 261 4.62 15.62 -22.27
N ILE A 262 3.84 14.52 -22.35
CA ILE A 262 3.05 14.19 -23.54
C ILE A 262 1.97 15.25 -23.78
N TYR A 263 1.23 15.65 -22.74
CA TYR A 263 0.24 16.73 -22.86
C TYR A 263 0.89 18.02 -23.35
N ALA A 264 2.01 18.42 -22.78
CA ALA A 264 2.75 19.65 -23.08
C ALA A 264 3.50 19.63 -24.43
N SER A 265 3.56 18.50 -25.14
CA SER A 265 4.33 18.36 -26.39
C SER A 265 3.77 19.14 -27.53
N ARG A 266 2.52 19.63 -27.47
CA ARG A 266 1.86 20.47 -28.47
C ARG A 266 0.91 21.47 -27.81
N PRO A 267 0.65 22.63 -28.46
CA PRO A 267 -0.36 23.57 -28.00
C PRO A 267 -1.74 22.92 -27.91
N ARG A 268 -2.51 23.30 -26.89
CA ARG A 268 -3.89 22.80 -26.66
C ARG A 268 -4.87 23.97 -26.65
N SER A 269 -6.09 23.67 -27.06
CA SER A 269 -7.25 24.56 -26.92
C SER A 269 -8.33 23.92 -26.07
N TYR A 270 -9.30 24.69 -25.60
CA TYR A 270 -10.45 24.17 -24.85
C TYR A 270 -11.24 23.10 -25.63
N ARG A 271 -11.15 23.07 -26.97
CA ARG A 271 -11.80 22.07 -27.84
C ARG A 271 -11.12 20.73 -27.83
N ASP A 272 -9.85 20.69 -27.42
CA ASP A 272 -9.07 19.43 -27.28
C ASP A 272 -9.34 18.75 -25.95
N LEU A 273 -9.96 19.45 -24.98
CA LEU A 273 -10.20 18.97 -23.65
C LEU A 273 -11.58 18.30 -23.51
N PRO A 274 -11.70 17.21 -22.73
CA PRO A 274 -10.66 16.59 -21.92
C PRO A 274 -9.70 15.72 -22.74
N VAL A 275 -8.39 15.79 -22.43
CA VAL A 275 -7.38 14.84 -22.92
C VAL A 275 -7.23 13.73 -21.89
N ARG A 276 -7.42 12.46 -22.29
CA ARG A 276 -7.37 11.30 -21.41
C ARG A 276 -6.27 10.34 -21.86
N LEU A 277 -5.10 10.37 -21.18
CA LEU A 277 -3.96 9.51 -21.48
C LEU A 277 -3.93 8.32 -20.51
N ALA A 278 -3.74 7.11 -21.02
CA ALA A 278 -3.69 5.90 -20.20
C ALA A 278 -2.53 4.99 -20.59
N GLU A 279 -1.90 4.36 -19.62
CA GLU A 279 -0.91 3.29 -19.84
C GLU A 279 -0.97 2.22 -18.76
N PHE A 280 -0.51 1.01 -19.10
CA PHE A 280 -0.06 0.05 -18.10
C PHE A 280 1.41 0.34 -17.80
N GLY A 281 1.63 1.32 -16.91
CA GLY A 281 2.96 1.87 -16.65
C GLY A 281 3.63 1.19 -15.47
N THR A 282 4.80 0.57 -15.72
CA THR A 282 5.59 -0.01 -14.64
C THR A 282 6.33 1.08 -13.88
N VAL A 283 6.20 1.08 -12.56
CA VAL A 283 6.86 2.00 -11.64
C VAL A 283 7.68 1.24 -10.59
N TYR A 284 8.63 1.93 -9.98
CA TYR A 284 9.62 1.33 -9.08
C TYR A 284 9.68 2.10 -7.78
N ARG A 285 9.59 1.37 -6.65
CA ARG A 285 9.67 1.95 -5.31
C ARG A 285 10.58 1.11 -4.44
N TRP A 286 11.47 1.77 -3.71
CA TRP A 286 12.34 1.10 -2.76
C TRP A 286 11.57 0.83 -1.47
N GLU A 287 10.81 -0.27 -1.45
CA GLU A 287 10.16 -0.73 -0.24
C GLU A 287 11.18 -1.41 0.67
N GLN A 288 11.06 -1.18 1.99
CA GLN A 288 11.93 -1.86 2.95
C GLN A 288 11.68 -3.37 2.94
N SER A 289 12.74 -4.17 3.14
CA SER A 289 12.62 -5.63 3.03
C SER A 289 11.57 -6.24 3.97
N GLY A 290 11.42 -5.69 5.18
CA GLY A 290 10.41 -6.13 6.14
C GLY A 290 8.96 -5.81 5.77
N GLU A 291 8.73 -5.00 4.76
CA GLU A 291 7.40 -4.61 4.28
C GLU A 291 6.95 -5.42 3.06
N LEU A 292 7.87 -6.11 2.38
CA LEU A 292 7.56 -6.89 1.18
C LEU A 292 6.63 -8.06 1.51
N ASN A 293 5.63 -8.27 0.65
CA ASN A 293 4.63 -9.32 0.87
C ASN A 293 4.09 -9.89 -0.44
N GLY A 294 4.75 -10.89 -0.99
CA GLY A 294 4.34 -11.56 -2.23
C GLY A 294 4.07 -10.56 -3.36
N MET A 295 2.87 -10.62 -3.94
CA MET A 295 2.40 -9.67 -4.96
C MET A 295 1.77 -8.41 -4.37
N THR A 296 1.42 -8.38 -3.08
CA THR A 296 0.64 -7.28 -2.50
C THR A 296 1.48 -6.06 -2.12
N ARG A 297 2.78 -6.24 -1.84
CA ARG A 297 3.73 -5.15 -1.63
C ARG A 297 5.08 -5.49 -2.26
N VAL A 298 5.40 -4.81 -3.32
CA VAL A 298 6.49 -5.12 -4.26
C VAL A 298 7.32 -3.89 -4.59
N ARG A 299 8.52 -4.09 -5.13
CA ARG A 299 9.44 -3.01 -5.54
C ARG A 299 9.28 -2.57 -6.98
N GLY A 300 8.76 -3.43 -7.83
CA GLY A 300 8.41 -3.12 -9.22
C GLY A 300 7.00 -3.57 -9.50
N PHE A 301 6.13 -2.69 -9.97
CA PHE A 301 4.73 -3.03 -10.26
C PHE A 301 4.16 -2.20 -11.39
N THR A 302 3.13 -2.74 -12.04
CA THR A 302 2.47 -2.11 -13.17
C THR A 302 1.15 -1.51 -12.73
N GLN A 303 1.01 -0.19 -12.90
CA GLN A 303 -0.24 0.52 -12.68
C GLN A 303 -1.04 0.63 -13.98
N ASP A 304 -2.33 0.48 -13.89
CA ASP A 304 -3.30 0.84 -14.93
C ASP A 304 -3.60 2.35 -14.84
N ASP A 305 -2.58 3.11 -15.05
CA ASP A 305 -2.52 4.53 -14.74
C ASP A 305 -3.10 5.38 -15.86
N ALA A 306 -3.92 6.36 -15.52
CA ALA A 306 -4.39 7.34 -16.46
C ALA A 306 -4.40 8.74 -15.87
N HIS A 307 -4.14 9.70 -16.75
CA HIS A 307 -4.12 11.12 -16.42
C HIS A 307 -5.02 11.87 -17.38
N LEU A 308 -6.01 12.54 -16.81
CA LEU A 308 -6.97 13.35 -17.55
C LEU A 308 -6.61 14.82 -17.36
N PHE A 309 -6.62 15.58 -18.43
CA PHE A 309 -6.43 17.02 -18.41
C PHE A 309 -7.73 17.66 -18.89
N CYS A 310 -8.37 18.46 -18.05
CA CYS A 310 -9.70 18.99 -18.31
C CYS A 310 -9.81 20.46 -17.89
N THR A 311 -10.91 21.12 -18.29
CA THR A 311 -11.24 22.45 -17.77
C THR A 311 -11.84 22.31 -16.36
N GLU A 312 -11.94 23.42 -15.62
CA GLU A 312 -12.57 23.46 -14.29
C GLU A 312 -14.01 22.93 -14.34
N GLU A 313 -14.77 23.29 -15.36
CA GLU A 313 -16.19 22.90 -15.53
C GLU A 313 -16.35 21.41 -15.84
N GLN A 314 -15.31 20.77 -16.39
CA GLN A 314 -15.32 19.33 -16.72
C GLN A 314 -14.94 18.44 -15.52
N VAL A 315 -14.35 19.00 -14.46
CA VAL A 315 -13.81 18.20 -13.33
C VAL A 315 -14.85 17.26 -12.75
N ALA A 316 -16.04 17.74 -12.46
CA ALA A 316 -17.10 16.93 -11.84
C ALA A 316 -17.46 15.71 -12.68
N GLN A 317 -17.67 15.91 -13.99
CA GLN A 317 -18.02 14.86 -14.94
C GLN A 317 -16.87 13.85 -15.11
N GLU A 318 -15.62 14.32 -15.22
CA GLU A 318 -14.46 13.46 -15.40
C GLU A 318 -14.17 12.61 -14.15
N VAL A 319 -14.31 13.18 -12.95
CA VAL A 319 -14.20 12.43 -11.69
C VAL A 319 -15.29 11.37 -11.60
N GLU A 320 -16.55 11.69 -11.91
CA GLU A 320 -17.67 10.75 -11.92
C GLU A 320 -17.39 9.57 -12.87
N GLY A 321 -16.94 9.85 -14.11
CA GLY A 321 -16.55 8.81 -15.07
C GLY A 321 -15.37 7.94 -14.60
N CYS A 322 -14.41 8.50 -13.87
CA CYS A 322 -13.35 7.75 -13.23
C CYS A 322 -13.87 6.80 -12.14
N LEU A 323 -14.80 7.28 -11.30
CA LEU A 323 -15.39 6.46 -10.23
C LEU A 323 -16.24 5.33 -10.78
N GLU A 324 -17.02 5.58 -11.85
CA GLU A 324 -17.77 4.56 -12.56
C GLU A 324 -16.85 3.47 -13.16
N MET A 325 -15.70 3.86 -13.69
CA MET A 325 -14.72 2.91 -14.20
C MET A 325 -14.17 2.00 -13.10
N VAL A 326 -13.80 2.56 -11.95
CA VAL A 326 -13.33 1.74 -10.81
C VAL A 326 -14.43 0.78 -10.36
N ARG A 327 -15.67 1.27 -10.23
CA ARG A 327 -16.82 0.43 -9.88
C ARG A 327 -17.04 -0.70 -10.89
N LEU A 328 -16.98 -0.41 -12.19
CA LEU A 328 -17.11 -1.40 -13.25
C LEU A 328 -16.07 -2.52 -13.08
N VAL A 329 -14.81 -2.14 -12.89
CA VAL A 329 -13.71 -3.09 -12.71
C VAL A 329 -13.95 -4.00 -11.50
N LEU A 330 -14.28 -3.42 -10.35
CA LEU A 330 -14.49 -4.19 -9.12
C LEU A 330 -15.68 -5.14 -9.24
N VAL A 331 -16.80 -4.67 -9.79
CA VAL A 331 -18.01 -5.49 -9.97
C VAL A 331 -17.79 -6.62 -10.98
N THR A 332 -17.13 -6.35 -12.12
CA THR A 332 -16.83 -7.37 -13.13
C THR A 332 -15.93 -8.47 -12.58
N LEU A 333 -15.03 -8.12 -11.66
CA LEU A 333 -14.13 -9.08 -11.01
C LEU A 333 -14.69 -9.62 -9.69
N GLY A 334 -16.02 -9.52 -9.47
CA GLY A 334 -16.69 -10.13 -8.32
C GLY A 334 -16.39 -9.47 -6.97
N ILE A 335 -15.75 -8.30 -6.94
CA ILE A 335 -15.41 -7.54 -5.73
C ILE A 335 -16.41 -6.38 -5.59
N GLY A 336 -17.70 -6.72 -5.43
CA GLY A 336 -18.78 -5.72 -5.37
C GLY A 336 -18.97 -5.07 -3.99
N ASP A 337 -18.46 -5.66 -2.93
CA ASP A 337 -18.54 -5.10 -1.57
C ASP A 337 -17.30 -4.25 -1.26
N PHE A 338 -17.45 -2.95 -1.40
CA PHE A 338 -16.40 -1.96 -1.11
C PHE A 338 -16.96 -0.74 -0.40
N ARG A 339 -16.11 -0.06 0.36
CA ARG A 339 -16.36 1.28 0.88
C ARG A 339 -15.47 2.29 0.17
N VAL A 340 -15.89 3.54 0.20
CA VAL A 340 -15.10 4.65 -0.34
C VAL A 340 -14.49 5.45 0.81
N ARG A 341 -13.20 5.72 0.71
CA ARG A 341 -12.46 6.59 1.62
C ARG A 341 -12.07 7.86 0.87
N VAL A 342 -12.47 9.00 1.40
CA VAL A 342 -12.05 10.32 0.90
C VAL A 342 -10.89 10.81 1.76
N GLY A 343 -9.69 10.75 1.21
CA GLY A 343 -8.47 11.23 1.85
C GLY A 343 -8.32 12.74 1.66
N LEU A 344 -8.33 13.47 2.77
CA LEU A 344 -8.22 14.92 2.82
C LEU A 344 -6.86 15.34 3.38
N ARG A 345 -6.44 16.59 3.13
CA ARG A 345 -5.26 17.15 3.79
C ARG A 345 -5.46 17.23 5.31
N ASP A 346 -4.35 17.16 6.03
CA ASP A 346 -4.28 17.58 7.42
C ASP A 346 -3.78 19.02 7.45
N PRO A 347 -4.57 19.99 7.90
CA PRO A 347 -4.17 21.40 7.94
C PRO A 347 -2.95 21.70 8.81
N ALA A 348 -2.61 20.80 9.73
CA ALA A 348 -1.47 20.93 10.64
C ALA A 348 -0.16 20.38 10.06
N SER A 349 -0.20 19.75 8.87
CA SER A 349 0.96 19.11 8.25
C SER A 349 1.54 19.91 7.09
N ASP A 350 2.87 20.06 7.07
CA ASP A 350 3.62 20.78 6.02
C ASP A 350 3.88 19.93 4.75
N LYS A 351 3.39 18.69 4.71
CA LYS A 351 3.63 17.79 3.57
C LYS A 351 2.89 18.18 2.29
N TYR A 352 1.90 19.04 2.39
CA TYR A 352 1.02 19.39 1.27
C TYR A 352 1.51 20.60 0.50
N VAL A 353 1.58 20.47 -0.83
CA VAL A 353 2.04 21.53 -1.73
C VAL A 353 0.86 22.16 -2.47
N GLY A 354 0.99 23.44 -2.84
CA GLY A 354 0.03 24.18 -3.65
C GLY A 354 -0.76 25.23 -2.88
N SER A 355 -1.67 25.91 -3.56
CA SER A 355 -2.49 26.97 -2.97
C SER A 355 -3.64 26.43 -2.14
N LYS A 356 -4.01 27.17 -1.10
CA LYS A 356 -5.18 26.83 -0.28
C LYS A 356 -6.46 26.75 -1.12
N GLU A 357 -6.64 27.67 -2.06
CA GLU A 357 -7.83 27.72 -2.94
C GLU A 357 -7.93 26.49 -3.85
N GLY A 358 -6.79 26.05 -4.43
CA GLY A 358 -6.74 24.81 -5.22
C GLY A 358 -7.13 23.59 -4.39
N TRP A 359 -6.65 23.51 -3.15
CA TRP A 359 -7.02 22.43 -2.23
C TRP A 359 -8.50 22.47 -1.86
N ASP A 360 -9.05 23.64 -1.50
CA ASP A 360 -10.45 23.78 -1.12
C ASP A 360 -11.39 23.34 -2.28
N LYS A 361 -11.06 23.71 -3.52
CA LYS A 361 -11.78 23.25 -4.72
C LYS A 361 -11.67 21.75 -4.96
N ALA A 362 -10.47 21.21 -4.89
CA ALA A 362 -10.23 19.79 -5.09
C ALA A 362 -10.95 18.94 -4.04
N GLU A 363 -10.88 19.32 -2.76
CA GLU A 363 -11.57 18.61 -1.68
C GLU A 363 -13.10 18.68 -1.84
N ALA A 364 -13.65 19.82 -2.26
CA ALA A 364 -15.07 19.94 -2.57
C ALA A 364 -15.49 19.00 -3.69
N ALA A 365 -14.72 18.97 -4.78
CA ALA A 365 -15.00 18.12 -5.94
C ALA A 365 -15.00 16.63 -5.60
N VAL A 366 -13.99 16.14 -4.87
CA VAL A 366 -13.92 14.72 -4.48
C VAL A 366 -15.00 14.32 -3.48
N LYS A 367 -15.37 15.20 -2.55
CA LYS A 367 -16.47 14.96 -1.57
C LYS A 367 -17.82 14.87 -2.28
N GLU A 368 -18.09 15.77 -3.21
CA GLU A 368 -19.35 15.75 -3.96
C GLU A 368 -19.45 14.49 -4.84
N ALA A 369 -18.39 14.15 -5.56
CA ALA A 369 -18.36 12.97 -6.41
C ALA A 369 -18.52 11.68 -5.58
N ALA A 370 -17.85 11.58 -4.43
CA ALA A 370 -17.99 10.42 -3.54
C ALA A 370 -19.41 10.23 -3.01
N LYS A 371 -20.13 11.33 -2.69
CA LYS A 371 -21.53 11.29 -2.26
C LYS A 371 -22.47 10.74 -3.34
N LYS A 372 -22.22 11.07 -4.61
CA LYS A 372 -23.03 10.60 -5.76
C LYS A 372 -22.97 9.09 -5.98
N LEU A 373 -21.88 8.42 -5.56
CA LEU A 373 -21.73 6.97 -5.70
C LEU A 373 -22.78 6.18 -4.91
N GLY A 374 -23.39 6.76 -3.88
CA GLY A 374 -24.42 6.11 -3.04
C GLY A 374 -23.91 4.91 -2.23
N VAL A 375 -22.59 4.81 -2.00
CA VAL A 375 -21.93 3.77 -1.20
C VAL A 375 -21.45 4.32 0.15
N LYS A 376 -21.10 3.43 1.08
CA LYS A 376 -20.55 3.82 2.38
C LYS A 376 -19.26 4.61 2.17
N THR A 377 -19.25 5.85 2.66
CA THR A 377 -18.11 6.79 2.57
C THR A 377 -17.57 7.15 3.95
N SER A 378 -16.25 7.32 4.05
CA SER A 378 -15.58 7.94 5.20
C SER A 378 -14.68 9.09 4.72
N GLU A 379 -14.56 10.16 5.53
CA GLU A 379 -13.61 11.25 5.30
C GLU A 379 -12.46 11.10 6.30
N GLU A 380 -11.22 11.07 5.82
CA GLU A 380 -10.04 10.81 6.65
C GLU A 380 -8.98 11.91 6.39
N ALA A 381 -8.74 12.74 7.42
CA ALA A 381 -7.70 13.76 7.36
C ALA A 381 -6.30 13.12 7.40
N GLY A 382 -5.34 13.72 6.68
CA GLY A 382 -3.98 13.19 6.62
C GLY A 382 -3.73 12.17 5.52
N GLU A 383 -4.78 11.62 4.92
CA GLU A 383 -4.71 10.55 3.91
C GLU A 383 -4.59 11.05 2.47
N ALA A 384 -4.63 12.37 2.22
CA ALA A 384 -4.41 12.93 0.89
C ALA A 384 -2.98 12.69 0.39
N ALA A 385 -2.80 12.66 -0.94
CA ALA A 385 -1.48 12.77 -1.54
C ALA A 385 -0.91 14.17 -1.30
N PHE A 386 0.42 14.35 -1.42
CA PHE A 386 1.04 15.66 -1.17
C PHE A 386 0.55 16.75 -2.15
N TYR A 387 0.04 16.37 -3.30
CA TYR A 387 -0.40 17.25 -4.39
C TYR A 387 -1.91 17.38 -4.53
N GLY A 388 -2.71 16.55 -3.88
CA GLY A 388 -4.17 16.62 -3.99
C GLY A 388 -4.92 15.58 -3.16
N PRO A 389 -6.23 15.82 -2.91
CA PRO A 389 -7.11 14.88 -2.23
C PRO A 389 -7.38 13.67 -3.12
N LYS A 390 -7.79 12.57 -2.49
CA LYS A 390 -8.03 11.30 -3.18
C LYS A 390 -9.32 10.61 -2.74
N ILE A 391 -9.86 9.82 -3.65
CA ILE A 391 -10.91 8.86 -3.38
C ILE A 391 -10.33 7.46 -3.56
N ASP A 392 -10.28 6.70 -2.47
CA ASP A 392 -9.80 5.33 -2.47
C ASP A 392 -10.97 4.35 -2.35
N PHE A 393 -10.94 3.29 -3.16
CA PHE A 393 -11.84 2.16 -3.05
C PHE A 393 -11.22 1.11 -2.16
N VAL A 394 -11.83 0.88 -1.00
CA VAL A 394 -11.35 -0.05 0.02
C VAL A 394 -12.26 -1.26 0.01
N VAL A 395 -11.71 -2.41 -0.36
CA VAL A 395 -12.41 -3.69 -0.37
C VAL A 395 -12.03 -4.50 0.85
N LYS A 396 -12.97 -5.31 1.34
CA LYS A 396 -12.68 -6.34 2.33
C LYS A 396 -12.51 -7.67 1.64
N ASP A 397 -11.41 -8.34 1.94
CA ASP A 397 -11.26 -9.71 1.52
C ASP A 397 -12.13 -10.67 2.38
N VAL A 398 -12.17 -11.94 1.97
CA VAL A 398 -13.00 -12.96 2.61
C VAL A 398 -12.66 -13.25 4.08
N ILE A 399 -11.53 -12.73 4.56
CA ILE A 399 -11.08 -12.86 5.95
C ILE A 399 -11.13 -11.52 6.69
N GLY A 400 -11.71 -10.48 6.08
CA GLY A 400 -11.96 -9.18 6.69
C GLY A 400 -10.80 -8.18 6.64
N ARG A 401 -9.68 -8.49 5.94
CA ARG A 401 -8.60 -7.51 5.73
C ARG A 401 -9.04 -6.48 4.72
N GLU A 402 -8.67 -5.23 4.97
CA GLU A 402 -8.96 -4.13 4.05
C GLU A 402 -7.81 -3.92 3.06
N TRP A 403 -8.17 -3.77 1.77
CA TRP A 403 -7.25 -3.49 0.68
C TRP A 403 -7.66 -2.22 -0.04
N GLN A 404 -6.76 -1.26 -0.11
CA GLN A 404 -6.91 -0.13 -1.02
C GLN A 404 -6.51 -0.60 -2.42
N LEU A 405 -7.47 -0.61 -3.33
CA LEU A 405 -7.29 -1.00 -4.74
C LEU A 405 -7.37 0.22 -5.64
N GLY A 406 -8.55 0.59 -6.12
CA GLY A 406 -8.72 1.72 -7.03
C GLY A 406 -8.56 3.07 -6.34
N THR A 407 -7.99 4.05 -7.07
CA THR A 407 -7.81 5.42 -6.59
C THR A 407 -8.14 6.44 -7.69
N VAL A 408 -8.78 7.54 -7.31
CA VAL A 408 -9.01 8.73 -8.14
C VAL A 408 -8.56 9.95 -7.36
N GLN A 409 -7.79 10.85 -7.98
CA GLN A 409 -7.23 12.06 -7.35
C GLN A 409 -7.44 13.28 -8.23
N VAL A 410 -7.73 14.42 -7.61
CA VAL A 410 -7.86 15.72 -8.31
C VAL A 410 -6.66 16.59 -7.96
N ASP A 411 -5.98 17.10 -8.96
CA ASP A 411 -4.69 17.77 -8.83
C ASP A 411 -4.67 19.10 -9.58
N TYR A 412 -4.53 20.18 -8.83
CA TYR A 412 -4.30 21.54 -9.31
C TYR A 412 -2.82 21.92 -9.29
N ASN A 413 -1.97 21.15 -8.62
CA ASN A 413 -0.58 21.48 -8.33
C ASN A 413 0.38 21.13 -9.46
N LEU A 414 0.33 19.89 -9.95
CA LEU A 414 1.24 19.47 -11.02
C LEU A 414 1.05 20.30 -12.31
N PRO A 415 -0.18 20.63 -12.74
CA PRO A 415 -0.37 21.58 -13.85
C PRO A 415 0.31 22.92 -13.62
N GLU A 416 0.33 23.43 -12.41
CA GLU A 416 1.02 24.67 -12.05
C GLU A 416 2.54 24.51 -12.11
N ARG A 417 3.09 23.49 -11.46
CA ARG A 417 4.53 23.22 -11.41
C ARG A 417 5.15 23.03 -12.79
N PHE A 418 4.42 22.44 -13.72
CA PHE A 418 4.84 22.23 -15.11
C PHE A 418 4.41 23.37 -16.05
N ASN A 419 3.80 24.42 -15.51
CA ASN A 419 3.27 25.56 -16.27
C ASN A 419 2.43 25.14 -17.50
N LEU A 420 1.54 24.16 -17.30
CA LEU A 420 0.65 23.67 -18.33
C LEU A 420 -0.40 24.74 -18.68
N THR A 421 -0.72 24.87 -19.98
CA THR A 421 -1.75 25.77 -20.42
C THR A 421 -2.55 25.22 -21.60
N TYR A 422 -3.79 25.69 -21.72
CA TYR A 422 -4.60 25.60 -22.95
C TYR A 422 -5.15 26.98 -23.32
N THR A 423 -5.52 27.18 -24.58
CA THR A 423 -6.17 28.41 -25.02
C THR A 423 -7.68 28.26 -24.84
N GLY A 424 -8.28 29.11 -24.04
CA GLY A 424 -9.73 29.17 -23.81
C GLY A 424 -10.54 29.70 -24.97
N ALA A 425 -11.87 29.69 -24.86
CA ALA A 425 -12.78 30.30 -25.83
C ALA A 425 -12.62 31.83 -25.92
N ASP A 426 -12.08 32.43 -24.87
CA ASP A 426 -11.73 33.84 -24.74
C ASP A 426 -10.37 34.21 -25.38
N ASN A 427 -9.71 33.26 -26.04
CA ASN A 427 -8.34 33.36 -26.57
C ASN A 427 -7.26 33.64 -25.51
N GLN A 428 -7.56 33.48 -24.22
CA GLN A 428 -6.58 33.59 -23.13
C GLN A 428 -5.99 32.22 -22.76
N LYS A 429 -4.84 32.26 -22.10
CA LYS A 429 -4.21 31.05 -21.55
C LYS A 429 -4.81 30.69 -20.20
N HIS A 430 -5.34 29.50 -20.10
CA HIS A 430 -5.87 28.92 -18.88
C HIS A 430 -5.07 27.69 -18.46
N ARG A 431 -5.14 27.33 -17.17
CA ARG A 431 -4.48 26.16 -16.59
C ARG A 431 -5.47 25.01 -16.59
N PRO A 432 -5.12 23.81 -17.10
CA PRO A 432 -5.98 22.65 -16.95
C PRO A 432 -5.96 22.13 -15.52
N VAL A 433 -7.01 21.43 -15.11
CA VAL A 433 -7.03 20.56 -13.94
C VAL A 433 -6.60 19.18 -14.36
N MET A 434 -5.85 18.48 -13.51
CA MET A 434 -5.41 17.13 -13.76
C MET A 434 -6.13 16.15 -12.84
N ILE A 435 -6.54 15.00 -13.38
CA ILE A 435 -7.14 13.91 -12.60
C ILE A 435 -6.30 12.67 -12.83
N HIS A 436 -5.90 12.02 -11.74
CA HIS A 436 -5.18 10.76 -11.72
C HIS A 436 -6.16 9.64 -11.42
N ARG A 437 -6.04 8.52 -12.12
CA ARG A 437 -6.93 7.39 -11.94
C ARG A 437 -6.21 6.07 -12.18
N ALA A 438 -6.37 5.10 -11.26
CA ALA A 438 -5.91 3.74 -11.39
C ALA A 438 -6.96 2.77 -10.80
N PRO A 439 -7.82 2.12 -11.61
CA PRO A 439 -8.86 1.20 -11.15
C PRO A 439 -8.34 -0.06 -10.45
N PHE A 440 -7.32 -0.71 -10.98
CA PHE A 440 -6.64 -1.83 -10.31
C PHE A 440 -5.66 -1.32 -9.25
N GLY A 441 -5.08 -0.14 -9.46
CA GLY A 441 -4.00 0.44 -8.68
C GLY A 441 -2.65 -0.20 -8.98
N SER A 442 -2.51 -1.50 -8.80
CA SER A 442 -1.35 -2.32 -9.16
C SER A 442 -1.84 -3.67 -9.65
N LEU A 443 -1.43 -4.09 -10.84
CA LEU A 443 -1.79 -5.42 -11.38
C LEU A 443 -1.29 -6.54 -10.48
N GLU A 444 -0.10 -6.40 -9.90
CA GLU A 444 0.48 -7.37 -8.99
C GLU A 444 -0.39 -7.49 -7.72
N ARG A 445 -0.65 -6.38 -7.03
CA ARG A 445 -1.49 -6.39 -5.81
C ARG A 445 -2.89 -6.89 -6.11
N PHE A 446 -3.49 -6.40 -7.18
CA PHE A 446 -4.85 -6.77 -7.54
C PHE A 446 -4.95 -8.27 -7.86
N THR A 447 -4.00 -8.83 -8.61
CA THR A 447 -3.93 -10.27 -8.87
C THR A 447 -3.74 -11.07 -7.59
N GLY A 448 -2.87 -10.62 -6.67
CA GLY A 448 -2.71 -11.26 -5.37
C GLY A 448 -4.04 -11.33 -4.60
N VAL A 449 -4.80 -10.23 -4.58
CA VAL A 449 -6.13 -10.18 -3.97
C VAL A 449 -7.13 -11.10 -4.69
N LEU A 450 -7.10 -11.16 -6.02
CA LEU A 450 -7.98 -12.06 -6.80
C LEU A 450 -7.66 -13.54 -6.56
N ILE A 451 -6.38 -13.91 -6.46
CA ILE A 451 -5.98 -15.30 -6.12
C ILE A 451 -6.60 -15.69 -4.78
N GLU A 452 -6.51 -14.83 -3.78
CA GLU A 452 -7.09 -15.07 -2.45
C GLU A 452 -8.62 -15.07 -2.47
N HIS A 453 -9.22 -14.13 -3.21
CA HIS A 453 -10.68 -14.01 -3.35
C HIS A 453 -11.30 -15.26 -3.96
N TYR A 454 -10.76 -15.71 -5.09
CA TYR A 454 -11.25 -16.88 -5.82
C TYR A 454 -10.64 -18.23 -5.35
N ARG A 455 -9.73 -18.24 -4.38
CA ARG A 455 -8.92 -19.42 -4.00
C ARG A 455 -8.25 -20.07 -5.21
N GLY A 456 -7.85 -19.25 -6.18
CA GLY A 456 -7.27 -19.71 -7.45
C GLY A 456 -8.26 -20.23 -8.48
N ALA A 457 -9.56 -20.37 -8.16
CA ALA A 457 -10.61 -20.80 -9.10
C ALA A 457 -11.20 -19.58 -9.82
N PHE A 458 -10.41 -18.97 -10.69
CA PHE A 458 -10.80 -17.78 -11.44
C PHE A 458 -12.06 -18.02 -12.30
N PRO A 459 -12.85 -16.95 -12.60
CA PRO A 459 -13.87 -17.02 -13.65
C PRO A 459 -13.27 -17.51 -14.98
N VAL A 460 -14.05 -18.21 -15.79
CA VAL A 460 -13.56 -18.86 -17.03
C VAL A 460 -12.81 -17.89 -17.94
N TRP A 461 -13.32 -16.67 -18.13
CA TRP A 461 -12.68 -15.67 -18.99
C TRP A 461 -11.31 -15.19 -18.48
N LEU A 462 -11.05 -15.31 -17.18
CA LEU A 462 -9.79 -14.89 -16.53
C LEU A 462 -8.87 -16.09 -16.23
N ALA A 463 -9.39 -17.32 -16.30
CA ALA A 463 -8.64 -18.51 -15.99
C ALA A 463 -7.48 -18.74 -16.98
N PRO A 464 -6.27 -19.11 -16.51
CA PRO A 464 -5.14 -19.41 -17.41
C PRO A 464 -5.37 -20.64 -18.30
N GLU A 465 -6.25 -21.54 -17.87
CA GLU A 465 -6.72 -22.68 -18.64
C GLU A 465 -8.24 -22.67 -18.61
N GLN A 466 -8.88 -22.40 -19.75
CA GLN A 466 -10.33 -22.23 -19.86
C GLN A 466 -11.05 -23.54 -20.16
N ALA A 467 -10.41 -24.43 -20.91
CA ALA A 467 -10.92 -25.75 -21.24
C ALA A 467 -9.76 -26.73 -21.44
N ARG A 468 -9.98 -27.98 -21.07
CA ARG A 468 -9.02 -29.07 -21.30
C ARG A 468 -9.74 -30.23 -21.97
N PHE A 469 -9.25 -30.66 -23.11
CA PHE A 469 -9.72 -31.85 -23.80
C PHE A 469 -8.91 -33.07 -23.33
N LEU A 470 -9.58 -34.08 -22.79
CA LEU A 470 -8.97 -35.28 -22.26
C LEU A 470 -9.34 -36.47 -23.20
N PRO A 471 -8.45 -36.90 -24.12
CA PRO A 471 -8.72 -38.04 -24.95
C PRO A 471 -8.78 -39.29 -24.09
N VAL A 472 -9.80 -40.13 -24.33
CA VAL A 472 -10.03 -41.37 -23.56
C VAL A 472 -9.01 -42.47 -23.93
N ASN A 473 -8.43 -42.38 -25.14
CA ASN A 473 -7.36 -43.24 -25.64
C ASN A 473 -6.58 -42.55 -26.75
N ASP A 474 -5.45 -43.11 -27.14
CA ASP A 474 -4.53 -42.53 -28.13
C ASP A 474 -5.18 -42.30 -29.52
N GLN A 475 -6.16 -43.05 -29.89
CA GLN A 475 -6.88 -42.89 -31.18
C GLN A 475 -7.70 -41.60 -31.23
N MET A 476 -8.05 -41.03 -30.06
CA MET A 476 -8.80 -39.80 -29.95
C MET A 476 -7.93 -38.54 -29.84
N ILE A 477 -6.60 -38.69 -29.80
CA ILE A 477 -5.69 -37.55 -29.66
C ILE A 477 -5.86 -36.54 -30.79
N ALA A 478 -5.81 -37.04 -32.06
CA ALA A 478 -5.95 -36.18 -33.23
C ALA A 478 -7.32 -35.47 -33.32
N TYR A 479 -8.37 -36.05 -32.75
CA TYR A 479 -9.67 -35.40 -32.65
C TYR A 479 -9.67 -34.35 -31.51
N ALA A 480 -9.12 -34.68 -30.37
CA ALA A 480 -9.00 -33.75 -29.25
C ALA A 480 -8.17 -32.49 -29.63
N GLU A 481 -7.07 -32.68 -30.38
CA GLU A 481 -6.23 -31.57 -30.89
C GLU A 481 -6.98 -30.64 -31.86
N LYS A 482 -7.95 -31.17 -32.63
CA LYS A 482 -8.80 -30.34 -33.49
C LYS A 482 -9.84 -29.55 -32.71
N CYS A 483 -10.20 -30.00 -31.52
CA CYS A 483 -11.17 -29.33 -30.66
C CYS A 483 -10.51 -28.28 -29.77
N ALA A 484 -9.20 -28.42 -29.47
CA ALA A 484 -8.40 -27.49 -28.70
C ALA A 484 -7.97 -26.28 -29.53
#